data_67ca1ac1385727ecbe1a33158628b87e
#
_entry.id   67ca1ac1385727ecbe1a33158628b87e
#
_cell.length_a   1.000
_cell.length_b   1.000
_cell.length_c   1.000
_cell.angle_alpha   90.00
_cell.angle_beta   90.00
_cell.angle_gamma   90.00
#
_symmetry.space_group_name_H-M   'P 1'
#
loop_
_entity.id
_entity.type
_entity.pdbx_description
1 polymer ?
#
loop_
_entity_poly.entity_id
_entity_poly.type
_entity_poly.pdbx_seq_one_letter_code
_entity_poly.pdbx_strand_id
1 'polypeptide(L)'
;MKTEVTENVFEEAWAGFKGTDWKEKVSISRFVKDNHKNYDGDESFLAGPTERSLRIKNIIESTKDRYEASQFPMDTDRAASIADIPAGYIDKENELIYGLQNSELFRLSFMPKGGARMAETALKEHGYTPDPLMHEIYTKHVTTVNDGIFRAYTSNILKARHAHTVTGLPDAYSRGRIIGVYARLALYGADFLMKEKFADWNAIKEINEETIRLREEINMQYQALGEVAKLGDLYGVDVRKPAKNVKEAIQWTNIAFMAACRVINGAATSLGRVPIVLDIFAERDLARGTFTESEIQEFVDDFVLKL
;
A
#
# COMPACT_ATOMS: atom_id res chain seq x y z
N MET A 1 7.74 5.67 -32.16
CA MET A 1 7.66 6.81 -31.20
C MET A 1 7.25 6.42 -29.76
N LYS A 2 6.28 5.52 -29.51
CA LYS A 2 5.94 5.11 -28.13
C LYS A 2 7.00 4.22 -27.45
N THR A 3 7.78 3.45 -28.20
CA THR A 3 8.80 2.53 -27.68
C THR A 3 10.07 3.26 -27.22
N GLU A 4 10.54 4.25 -27.96
CA GLU A 4 11.75 5.02 -27.62
C GLU A 4 11.59 5.92 -26.39
N VAL A 5 10.39 6.50 -26.18
CA VAL A 5 10.12 7.34 -24.98
C VAL A 5 10.06 6.48 -23.71
N THR A 6 9.61 5.23 -23.82
CA THR A 6 9.53 4.31 -22.68
C THR A 6 10.93 3.81 -22.26
N GLU A 7 11.80 3.49 -23.18
CA GLU A 7 13.17 3.03 -22.89
C GLU A 7 13.98 4.11 -22.17
N ASN A 8 13.88 5.35 -22.61
CA ASN A 8 14.61 6.48 -22.01
C ASN A 8 14.23 6.75 -20.53
N VAL A 9 12.95 6.52 -20.15
CA VAL A 9 12.47 6.72 -18.76
C VAL A 9 13.10 5.71 -17.80
N PHE A 10 13.23 4.45 -18.22
CA PHE A 10 13.88 3.41 -17.40
C PHE A 10 15.39 3.62 -17.31
N GLU A 11 16.04 4.01 -18.40
CA GLU A 11 17.47 4.32 -18.40
C GLU A 11 17.81 5.42 -17.40
N GLU A 12 17.02 6.50 -17.37
CA GLU A 12 17.19 7.59 -16.41
C GLU A 12 16.98 7.12 -14.95
N ALA A 13 15.85 6.45 -14.67
CA ALA A 13 15.45 6.05 -13.33
C ALA A 13 16.39 4.98 -12.74
N TRP A 14 16.88 4.05 -13.58
CA TRP A 14 17.75 2.96 -13.16
C TRP A 14 19.25 3.29 -13.29
N ALA A 15 19.59 4.46 -13.80
CA ALA A 15 20.98 4.89 -13.90
C ALA A 15 21.67 4.82 -12.52
N GLY A 16 22.90 4.32 -12.49
CA GLY A 16 23.70 4.14 -11.27
C GLY A 16 23.42 2.87 -10.49
N PHE A 17 22.33 2.14 -10.76
CA PHE A 17 22.10 0.83 -10.17
C PHE A 17 22.80 -0.29 -10.94
N LYS A 18 23.35 -1.26 -10.19
CA LYS A 18 24.06 -2.42 -10.74
C LYS A 18 23.11 -3.58 -11.02
N GLY A 19 23.57 -4.48 -11.90
CA GLY A 19 22.83 -5.69 -12.27
C GLY A 19 21.86 -5.47 -13.43
N THR A 20 21.52 -6.57 -14.11
CA THR A 20 20.62 -6.60 -15.29
C THR A 20 19.41 -7.48 -15.09
N ASP A 21 19.54 -8.59 -14.35
CA ASP A 21 18.50 -9.61 -14.19
C ASP A 21 17.18 -9.03 -13.65
N TRP A 22 17.25 -8.11 -12.69
CA TRP A 22 16.10 -7.44 -12.11
C TRP A 22 15.47 -6.40 -13.05
N LYS A 23 16.19 -5.94 -14.07
CA LYS A 23 15.67 -5.04 -15.11
C LYS A 23 14.83 -5.77 -16.15
N GLU A 24 15.14 -7.03 -16.39
CA GLU A 24 14.44 -7.88 -17.36
C GLU A 24 13.19 -8.51 -16.76
N LYS A 25 13.25 -8.88 -15.47
CA LYS A 25 12.16 -9.51 -14.74
C LYS A 25 12.05 -8.93 -13.33
N VAL A 26 10.81 -8.69 -12.87
CA VAL A 26 10.55 -8.18 -11.52
C VAL A 26 11.22 -9.03 -10.44
N SER A 27 12.25 -8.50 -9.79
CA SER A 27 12.98 -9.16 -8.71
C SER A 27 13.62 -8.18 -7.74
N ILE A 28 12.90 -7.82 -6.68
CA ILE A 28 13.44 -6.96 -5.61
C ILE A 28 14.61 -7.63 -4.88
N SER A 29 14.55 -8.94 -4.67
CA SER A 29 15.63 -9.67 -4.01
C SER A 29 16.95 -9.61 -4.79
N ARG A 30 16.87 -9.65 -6.12
CA ARG A 30 18.05 -9.53 -6.97
C ARG A 30 18.56 -8.08 -6.98
N PHE A 31 17.67 -7.10 -7.10
CA PHE A 31 18.01 -5.69 -7.01
C PHE A 31 18.76 -5.38 -5.70
N VAL A 32 18.24 -5.83 -4.57
CA VAL A 32 18.89 -5.66 -3.26
C VAL A 32 20.26 -6.34 -3.22
N LYS A 33 20.35 -7.59 -3.68
CA LYS A 33 21.64 -8.33 -3.71
C LYS A 33 22.72 -7.61 -4.51
N ASP A 34 22.35 -7.00 -5.63
CA ASP A 34 23.29 -6.37 -6.54
C ASP A 34 23.69 -4.94 -6.09
N ASN A 35 22.86 -4.27 -5.26
CA ASN A 35 23.01 -2.84 -4.98
C ASN A 35 23.18 -2.47 -3.50
N HIS A 36 22.66 -3.29 -2.56
CA HIS A 36 22.76 -2.96 -1.15
C HIS A 36 24.21 -2.95 -0.65
N LYS A 37 24.54 -1.95 0.14
CA LYS A 37 25.79 -1.84 0.92
C LYS A 37 25.41 -1.61 2.37
N ASN A 38 26.27 -2.03 3.28
CA ASN A 38 26.13 -1.65 4.67
C ASN A 38 26.44 -0.15 4.79
N TYR A 39 25.60 0.57 5.55
CA TYR A 39 25.88 1.95 5.91
C TYR A 39 27.13 1.98 6.80
N ASP A 40 28.08 2.84 6.47
CA ASP A 40 29.35 3.01 7.17
C ASP A 40 29.51 4.40 7.81
N GLY A 41 28.46 5.23 7.73
CA GLY A 41 28.37 6.51 8.40
C GLY A 41 27.92 6.41 9.86
N ASP A 42 27.66 7.55 10.46
CA ASP A 42 27.16 7.69 11.82
C ASP A 42 25.88 8.55 11.87
N GLU A 43 25.36 8.80 13.07
CA GLU A 43 24.14 9.57 13.28
C GLU A 43 24.39 11.09 13.42
N SER A 44 25.57 11.60 13.09
CA SER A 44 25.95 13.01 13.31
C SER A 44 25.13 14.00 12.50
N PHE A 45 24.48 13.55 11.41
CA PHE A 45 23.57 14.36 10.59
C PHE A 45 22.19 14.55 11.21
N LEU A 46 21.80 13.74 12.20
CA LEU A 46 20.49 13.81 12.83
C LEU A 46 20.38 15.03 13.74
N ALA A 47 19.70 16.05 13.25
CA ALA A 47 19.47 17.29 14.01
C ALA A 47 18.19 17.26 14.85
N GLY A 48 17.47 16.14 14.89
CA GLY A 48 16.11 16.05 15.45
C GLY A 48 15.04 16.56 14.49
N PRO A 49 13.76 16.55 14.91
CA PRO A 49 12.65 16.93 14.06
C PRO A 49 12.70 18.41 13.72
N THR A 50 12.45 18.75 12.46
CA THR A 50 12.33 20.13 12.01
C THR A 50 11.03 20.79 12.50
N GLU A 51 10.92 22.12 12.40
CA GLU A 51 9.69 22.85 12.70
C GLU A 51 8.52 22.35 11.86
N ARG A 52 8.79 21.96 10.59
CA ARG A 52 7.79 21.39 9.68
C ARG A 52 7.28 20.03 10.20
N SER A 53 8.18 19.12 10.56
CA SER A 53 7.81 17.80 11.10
C SER A 53 7.04 17.92 12.41
N LEU A 54 7.46 18.82 13.30
CA LEU A 54 6.76 19.13 14.55
C LEU A 54 5.36 19.71 14.30
N ARG A 55 5.20 20.59 13.29
CA ARG A 55 3.91 21.12 12.90
C ARG A 55 2.96 20.02 12.45
N ILE A 56 3.40 19.12 11.56
CA ILE A 56 2.59 17.99 11.09
C ILE A 56 2.19 17.09 12.27
N LYS A 57 3.13 16.75 13.14
CA LYS A 57 2.88 15.97 14.35
C LYS A 57 1.80 16.62 15.24
N ASN A 58 1.91 17.92 15.49
CA ASN A 58 0.94 18.66 16.31
C ASN A 58 -0.47 18.67 15.69
N ILE A 59 -0.58 18.72 14.36
CA ILE A 59 -1.87 18.61 13.67
C ILE A 59 -2.47 17.22 13.90
N ILE A 60 -1.67 16.16 13.80
CA ILE A 60 -2.11 14.77 14.05
C ILE A 60 -2.62 14.65 15.50
N GLU A 61 -1.84 15.05 16.48
CA GLU A 61 -2.16 14.95 17.91
C GLU A 61 -3.43 15.73 18.24
N SER A 62 -3.51 17.01 17.85
CA SER A 62 -4.68 17.85 18.12
C SER A 62 -5.95 17.34 17.41
N THR A 63 -5.82 16.73 16.24
CA THR A 63 -6.96 16.12 15.53
C THR A 63 -7.41 14.86 16.24
N LYS A 64 -6.48 14.04 16.72
CA LYS A 64 -6.78 12.84 17.51
C LYS A 64 -7.56 13.23 18.78
N ASP A 65 -7.03 14.16 19.56
CA ASP A 65 -7.65 14.62 20.81
C ASP A 65 -9.07 15.15 20.58
N ARG A 66 -9.28 15.90 19.49
CA ARG A 66 -10.61 16.40 19.12
C ARG A 66 -11.60 15.27 18.86
N TYR A 67 -11.20 14.20 18.15
CA TYR A 67 -12.09 13.09 17.84
C TYR A 67 -12.26 12.13 19.01
N GLU A 68 -11.29 11.95 19.88
CA GLU A 68 -11.43 11.19 21.12
C GLU A 68 -12.44 11.86 22.08
N ALA A 69 -12.52 13.19 22.07
CA ALA A 69 -13.51 13.94 22.84
C ALA A 69 -14.89 14.02 22.17
N SER A 70 -15.05 13.59 20.93
CA SER A 70 -16.30 13.66 20.18
C SER A 70 -16.62 12.33 19.48
N GLN A 71 -16.54 12.30 18.15
CA GLN A 71 -16.79 11.13 17.34
C GLN A 71 -15.84 11.09 16.15
N PHE A 72 -15.22 9.93 15.90
CA PHE A 72 -14.41 9.74 14.71
C PHE A 72 -15.30 9.81 13.45
N PRO A 73 -14.89 10.55 12.40
CA PRO A 73 -15.64 10.59 11.16
C PRO A 73 -15.59 9.22 10.46
N MET A 74 -16.72 8.79 9.91
CA MET A 74 -16.85 7.48 9.28
C MET A 74 -17.73 7.54 8.04
N ASP A 75 -17.31 6.86 6.96
CA ASP A 75 -18.14 6.69 5.78
C ASP A 75 -19.20 5.60 6.06
N THR A 76 -20.47 5.92 5.83
CA THR A 76 -21.60 5.02 6.13
C THR A 76 -22.25 4.44 4.87
N ASP A 77 -22.04 5.09 3.71
CA ASP A 77 -22.76 4.87 2.46
C ASP A 77 -21.86 4.40 1.31
N ARG A 78 -20.56 4.30 1.53
CA ARG A 78 -19.60 3.85 0.53
C ARG A 78 -18.50 2.97 1.13
N ALA A 79 -17.98 2.06 0.32
CA ALA A 79 -16.82 1.27 0.66
C ALA A 79 -15.53 1.99 0.26
N ALA A 80 -14.48 1.69 1.00
CA ALA A 80 -13.14 2.07 0.58
C ALA A 80 -12.74 1.36 -0.71
N SER A 81 -12.11 2.10 -1.62
CA SER A 81 -11.47 1.57 -2.82
C SER A 81 -10.10 2.22 -3.01
N ILE A 82 -9.31 1.70 -3.93
CA ILE A 82 -7.97 2.24 -4.15
C ILE A 82 -8.04 3.72 -4.57
N ALA A 83 -8.91 4.08 -5.52
CA ALA A 83 -8.89 5.39 -6.15
C ALA A 83 -10.16 6.25 -5.95
N ASP A 84 -11.25 5.68 -5.40
CA ASP A 84 -12.53 6.43 -5.31
C ASP A 84 -12.64 7.32 -4.05
N ILE A 85 -11.67 7.24 -3.14
CA ILE A 85 -11.57 8.13 -1.99
C ILE A 85 -10.87 9.42 -2.42
N PRO A 86 -11.41 10.61 -2.13
CA PRO A 86 -10.74 11.87 -2.41
C PRO A 86 -9.33 11.95 -1.80
N ALA A 87 -8.46 12.77 -2.39
CA ALA A 87 -7.13 13.00 -1.86
C ALA A 87 -7.18 13.60 -0.45
N GLY A 88 -6.52 12.95 0.49
CA GLY A 88 -6.40 13.40 1.88
C GLY A 88 -4.98 13.89 2.18
N TYR A 89 -4.90 14.91 3.01
CA TYR A 89 -3.65 15.54 3.45
C TYR A 89 -3.71 15.82 4.95
N ILE A 90 -2.54 15.84 5.61
CA ILE A 90 -2.41 16.36 6.97
C ILE A 90 -2.25 17.89 6.90
N ASP A 91 -1.28 18.34 6.13
CA ASP A 91 -1.02 19.76 5.82
C ASP A 91 -0.48 19.87 4.40
N LYS A 92 -1.38 20.06 3.44
CA LYS A 92 -1.07 20.01 1.99
C LYS A 92 0.08 20.92 1.56
N GLU A 93 0.28 22.02 2.24
CA GLU A 93 1.32 23.02 1.90
C GLU A 93 2.69 22.63 2.45
N ASN A 94 2.73 21.85 3.52
CA ASN A 94 3.96 21.52 4.23
C ASN A 94 4.39 20.04 4.14
N GLU A 95 3.52 19.17 3.63
CA GLU A 95 3.88 17.76 3.41
C GLU A 95 4.92 17.61 2.29
N LEU A 96 5.88 16.70 2.49
CA LEU A 96 6.84 16.30 1.46
C LEU A 96 6.45 15.00 0.78
N ILE A 97 5.77 14.11 1.50
CA ILE A 97 5.20 12.86 1.03
C ILE A 97 3.68 12.95 1.17
N TYR A 98 2.97 12.80 0.06
CA TYR A 98 1.53 13.00 0.01
C TYR A 98 0.74 11.73 0.26
N GLY A 99 -0.43 11.91 0.86
CA GLY A 99 -1.47 10.91 0.89
C GLY A 99 -1.79 10.37 2.28
N LEU A 100 -3.09 10.24 2.51
CA LEU A 100 -3.67 9.57 3.66
C LEU A 100 -4.44 8.33 3.20
N GLN A 101 -4.58 7.37 4.09
CA GLN A 101 -5.43 6.20 3.85
C GLN A 101 -6.87 6.59 3.51
N ASN A 102 -7.34 7.72 4.03
CA ASN A 102 -8.66 8.27 3.75
C ASN A 102 -8.59 9.76 3.35
N SER A 103 -9.73 10.40 3.13
CA SER A 103 -9.82 11.82 2.73
C SER A 103 -9.41 12.81 3.82
N GLU A 104 -9.36 12.37 5.07
CA GLU A 104 -8.87 13.15 6.21
C GLU A 104 -8.31 12.24 7.31
N LEU A 105 -7.57 12.83 8.27
CA LEU A 105 -7.03 12.13 9.42
C LEU A 105 -8.13 11.43 10.22
N PHE A 106 -7.85 10.20 10.63
CA PHE A 106 -8.71 9.36 11.48
C PHE A 106 -10.10 9.06 10.93
N ARG A 107 -10.42 9.43 9.68
CA ARG A 107 -11.68 8.99 9.05
C ARG A 107 -11.64 7.49 8.84
N LEU A 108 -12.71 6.83 9.24
CA LEU A 108 -12.91 5.40 9.05
C LEU A 108 -13.75 5.13 7.79
N SER A 109 -13.50 4.02 7.14
CA SER A 109 -14.25 3.60 5.95
C SER A 109 -14.54 2.11 5.99
N PHE A 110 -15.62 1.72 5.33
CA PHE A 110 -15.96 0.32 5.12
C PHE A 110 -14.93 -0.33 4.20
N MET A 111 -14.21 -1.35 4.72
CA MET A 111 -13.18 -2.05 3.97
C MET A 111 -13.77 -3.25 3.22
N PRO A 112 -13.73 -3.31 1.88
CA PRO A 112 -14.42 -4.34 1.09
C PRO A 112 -14.01 -5.78 1.45
N LYS A 113 -12.76 -5.99 1.78
CA LYS A 113 -12.21 -7.32 2.13
C LYS A 113 -12.33 -7.66 3.61
N GLY A 114 -12.74 -6.71 4.44
CA GLY A 114 -12.92 -6.89 5.89
C GLY A 114 -14.22 -7.61 6.29
N GLY A 115 -15.20 -7.63 5.40
CA GLY A 115 -16.52 -8.22 5.64
C GLY A 115 -17.53 -7.24 6.20
N ALA A 116 -18.78 -7.34 5.70
CA ALA A 116 -19.89 -6.45 6.05
C ALA A 116 -20.15 -6.38 7.56
N ARG A 117 -20.25 -7.55 8.22
CA ARG A 117 -20.54 -7.63 9.65
C ARG A 117 -19.55 -6.83 10.52
N MET A 118 -18.28 -6.86 10.18
CA MET A 118 -17.26 -6.15 10.98
C MET A 118 -17.37 -4.65 10.82
N ALA A 119 -17.56 -4.19 9.57
CA ALA A 119 -17.75 -2.78 9.30
C ALA A 119 -19.03 -2.26 9.97
N GLU A 120 -20.12 -3.01 9.91
CA GLU A 120 -21.37 -2.66 10.60
C GLU A 120 -21.21 -2.60 12.12
N THR A 121 -20.43 -3.53 12.70
CA THR A 121 -20.12 -3.48 14.13
C THR A 121 -19.35 -2.21 14.47
N ALA A 122 -18.31 -1.90 13.71
CA ALA A 122 -17.53 -0.68 13.91
C ALA A 122 -18.39 0.58 13.72
N LEU A 123 -19.23 0.65 12.68
CA LEU A 123 -20.18 1.76 12.49
C LEU A 123 -21.05 1.98 13.74
N LYS A 124 -21.64 0.91 14.26
CA LYS A 124 -22.50 0.97 15.47
C LYS A 124 -21.74 1.38 16.72
N GLU A 125 -20.52 0.87 16.90
CA GLU A 125 -19.65 1.23 18.03
C GLU A 125 -19.27 2.73 18.00
N HIS A 126 -19.14 3.30 16.81
CA HIS A 126 -18.89 4.72 16.61
C HIS A 126 -20.17 5.58 16.48
N GLY A 127 -21.35 5.04 16.79
CA GLY A 127 -22.61 5.77 16.81
C GLY A 127 -23.25 6.02 15.45
N TYR A 128 -22.82 5.31 14.40
CA TYR A 128 -23.39 5.43 13.04
C TYR A 128 -24.41 4.32 12.78
N THR A 129 -25.35 4.61 11.88
CA THR A 129 -26.30 3.62 11.36
C THR A 129 -25.77 3.08 10.04
N PRO A 130 -25.54 1.74 9.91
CA PRO A 130 -25.15 1.12 8.65
C PRO A 130 -26.20 1.34 7.55
N ASP A 131 -25.74 1.57 6.33
CA ASP A 131 -26.61 1.64 5.15
C ASP A 131 -27.12 0.23 4.79
N PRO A 132 -28.47 0.00 4.70
CA PRO A 132 -29.02 -1.31 4.37
C PRO A 132 -28.64 -1.80 2.96
N LEU A 133 -28.48 -0.89 1.99
CA LEU A 133 -28.07 -1.22 0.64
C LEU A 133 -26.63 -1.72 0.58
N MET A 134 -25.75 -1.11 1.35
CA MET A 134 -24.35 -1.57 1.50
C MET A 134 -24.32 -3.00 2.09
N HIS A 135 -25.14 -3.27 3.13
CA HIS A 135 -25.27 -4.62 3.68
C HIS A 135 -25.71 -5.63 2.61
N GLU A 136 -26.73 -5.30 1.85
CA GLU A 136 -27.26 -6.18 0.80
C GLU A 136 -26.21 -6.47 -0.27
N ILE A 137 -25.56 -5.45 -0.81
CA ILE A 137 -24.54 -5.57 -1.87
C ILE A 137 -23.38 -6.46 -1.38
N TYR A 138 -22.83 -6.16 -0.20
CA TYR A 138 -21.67 -6.88 0.31
C TYR A 138 -22.00 -8.30 0.80
N THR A 139 -23.22 -8.55 1.24
CA THR A 139 -23.64 -9.90 1.62
C THR A 139 -23.90 -10.79 0.41
N LYS A 140 -24.50 -10.24 -0.67
CA LYS A 140 -24.88 -11.00 -1.87
C LYS A 140 -23.76 -11.14 -2.89
N HIS A 141 -22.96 -10.10 -3.09
CA HIS A 141 -22.09 -9.99 -4.26
C HIS A 141 -20.59 -10.01 -3.93
N VAL A 142 -20.21 -9.77 -2.69
CA VAL A 142 -18.79 -9.76 -2.29
C VAL A 142 -18.49 -10.96 -1.41
N THR A 143 -17.48 -11.73 -1.80
CA THR A 143 -16.89 -12.79 -0.97
C THR A 143 -15.61 -12.26 -0.35
N THR A 144 -15.58 -12.09 0.97
CA THR A 144 -14.36 -11.74 1.67
C THR A 144 -13.47 -12.96 1.88
N VAL A 145 -12.21 -12.74 2.24
CA VAL A 145 -11.27 -13.82 2.60
C VAL A 145 -11.84 -14.67 3.73
N ASN A 146 -12.44 -14.04 4.74
CA ASN A 146 -13.08 -14.75 5.87
C ASN A 146 -14.25 -15.63 5.40
N ASP A 147 -15.12 -15.11 4.53
CA ASP A 147 -16.25 -15.89 4.01
C ASP A 147 -15.80 -17.14 3.26
N GLY A 148 -14.72 -17.03 2.49
CA GLY A 148 -14.11 -18.17 1.80
C GLY A 148 -13.59 -19.22 2.76
N ILE A 149 -12.91 -18.81 3.83
CA ILE A 149 -12.38 -19.71 4.85
C ILE A 149 -13.51 -20.41 5.61
N PHE A 150 -14.51 -19.65 6.07
CA PHE A 150 -15.65 -20.25 6.79
C PHE A 150 -16.45 -21.23 5.94
N ARG A 151 -16.58 -20.99 4.65
CA ARG A 151 -17.20 -21.95 3.72
C ARG A 151 -16.41 -23.24 3.57
N ALA A 152 -15.08 -23.19 3.69
CA ALA A 152 -14.21 -24.35 3.62
C ALA A 152 -14.20 -25.20 4.91
N TYR A 153 -14.65 -24.66 6.04
CA TYR A 153 -14.67 -25.40 7.30
C TYR A 153 -15.77 -26.46 7.34
N THR A 154 -15.37 -27.65 7.73
CA THR A 154 -16.33 -28.73 8.02
C THR A 154 -17.09 -28.43 9.32
N SER A 155 -18.26 -29.09 9.52
CA SER A 155 -19.02 -28.99 10.75
C SER A 155 -18.23 -29.39 12.00
N ASN A 156 -17.30 -30.33 11.87
CA ASN A 156 -16.43 -30.75 12.97
C ASN A 156 -15.39 -29.67 13.32
N ILE A 157 -14.80 -29.01 12.33
CA ILE A 157 -13.89 -27.89 12.56
C ILE A 157 -14.63 -26.74 13.26
N LEU A 158 -15.85 -26.41 12.81
CA LEU A 158 -16.66 -25.35 13.43
C LEU A 158 -17.01 -25.69 14.88
N LYS A 159 -17.38 -26.95 15.18
CA LYS A 159 -17.65 -27.40 16.57
C LYS A 159 -16.42 -27.28 17.45
N ALA A 160 -15.26 -27.76 16.96
CA ALA A 160 -13.99 -27.68 17.69
C ALA A 160 -13.54 -26.23 17.94
N ARG A 161 -13.77 -25.35 16.97
CA ARG A 161 -13.51 -23.92 17.11
C ARG A 161 -14.40 -23.26 18.16
N HIS A 162 -15.71 -23.53 18.15
CA HIS A 162 -16.65 -23.01 19.16
C HIS A 162 -16.38 -23.54 20.57
N ALA A 163 -15.91 -24.80 20.67
CA ALA A 163 -15.51 -25.40 21.94
C ALA A 163 -14.11 -24.97 22.41
N HIS A 164 -13.45 -24.07 21.66
CA HIS A 164 -12.07 -23.64 21.94
C HIS A 164 -11.02 -24.76 22.00
N THR A 165 -11.33 -25.94 21.44
CA THR A 165 -10.42 -27.08 21.40
C THR A 165 -9.32 -26.86 20.34
N VAL A 166 -9.62 -26.06 19.31
CA VAL A 166 -8.71 -25.69 18.24
C VAL A 166 -8.65 -24.16 18.18
N THR A 167 -7.44 -23.62 18.18
CA THR A 167 -7.14 -22.19 18.06
C THR A 167 -6.16 -21.94 16.94
N GLY A 168 -5.94 -20.68 16.57
CA GLY A 168 -4.99 -20.32 15.53
C GLY A 168 -5.38 -20.74 14.12
N LEU A 169 -6.68 -20.93 13.86
CA LEU A 169 -7.21 -21.26 12.55
C LEU A 169 -7.05 -20.09 11.56
N PRO A 170 -7.02 -20.36 10.23
CA PRO A 170 -6.85 -19.33 9.19
C PRO A 170 -7.79 -18.13 9.32
N ASP A 171 -9.02 -18.31 9.81
CA ASP A 171 -9.97 -17.20 10.01
C ASP A 171 -9.49 -16.13 11.00
N ALA A 172 -8.65 -16.50 11.96
CA ALA A 172 -8.06 -15.56 12.91
C ALA A 172 -6.96 -14.68 12.27
N TYR A 173 -6.38 -15.13 11.17
CA TYR A 173 -5.21 -14.51 10.52
C TYR A 173 -5.49 -14.01 9.11
N SER A 174 -6.68 -14.21 8.58
CA SER A 174 -7.02 -13.87 7.19
C SER A 174 -7.20 -12.38 6.94
N ARG A 175 -7.25 -11.55 7.99
CA ARG A 175 -7.46 -10.12 7.88
C ARG A 175 -6.16 -9.36 7.73
N GLY A 176 -5.71 -9.19 6.49
CA GLY A 176 -4.67 -8.25 6.13
C GLY A 176 -3.30 -8.44 6.81
N ARG A 177 -3.01 -9.64 7.28
CA ARG A 177 -1.66 -9.98 7.76
C ARG A 177 -0.76 -10.26 6.58
N ILE A 178 -0.43 -9.22 5.85
CA ILE A 178 0.44 -9.29 4.68
C ILE A 178 1.75 -8.56 4.94
N ILE A 179 2.80 -9.08 4.32
CA ILE A 179 4.08 -8.40 4.17
C ILE A 179 4.20 -8.02 2.70
N GLY A 180 3.81 -6.80 2.38
CA GLY A 180 3.85 -6.30 1.01
C GLY A 180 5.27 -5.97 0.55
N VAL A 181 5.50 -6.04 -0.76
CA VAL A 181 6.73 -5.55 -1.38
C VAL A 181 6.40 -4.24 -2.12
N TYR A 182 6.00 -3.23 -1.36
CA TYR A 182 5.50 -1.94 -1.86
C TYR A 182 6.54 -1.19 -2.70
N ALA A 183 7.81 -1.35 -2.40
CA ALA A 183 8.92 -0.80 -3.18
C ALA A 183 9.00 -1.31 -4.64
N ARG A 184 8.22 -2.33 -5.02
CA ARG A 184 8.08 -2.70 -6.44
C ARG A 184 7.58 -1.55 -7.29
N LEU A 185 6.62 -0.79 -6.77
CA LEU A 185 6.08 0.37 -7.48
C LEU A 185 7.16 1.42 -7.69
N ALA A 186 8.00 1.68 -6.69
CA ALA A 186 9.12 2.60 -6.79
C ALA A 186 10.14 2.18 -7.86
N LEU A 187 10.50 0.90 -7.88
CA LEU A 187 11.55 0.40 -8.78
C LEU A 187 11.08 0.25 -10.24
N TYR A 188 9.82 -0.14 -10.46
CA TYR A 188 9.34 -0.51 -11.80
C TYR A 188 8.26 0.40 -12.38
N GLY A 189 7.50 1.10 -11.52
CA GLY A 189 6.28 1.80 -11.94
C GLY A 189 5.13 0.84 -12.28
N ALA A 190 3.91 1.38 -12.30
CA ALA A 190 2.71 0.58 -12.53
C ALA A 190 2.66 -0.01 -13.95
N ASP A 191 3.10 0.73 -14.97
CA ASP A 191 3.03 0.27 -16.36
C ASP A 191 3.90 -0.97 -16.61
N PHE A 192 5.11 -1.01 -16.05
CA PHE A 192 5.97 -2.18 -16.14
C PHE A 192 5.36 -3.39 -15.42
N LEU A 193 4.83 -3.18 -14.21
CA LEU A 193 4.17 -4.24 -13.44
C LEU A 193 2.92 -4.76 -14.14
N MET A 194 2.13 -3.90 -14.79
CA MET A 194 0.97 -4.30 -15.59
C MET A 194 1.39 -5.13 -16.81
N LYS A 195 2.48 -4.73 -17.48
CA LYS A 195 3.04 -5.50 -18.62
C LYS A 195 3.46 -6.90 -18.19
N GLU A 196 4.11 -7.05 -17.03
CA GLU A 196 4.46 -8.35 -16.45
C GLU A 196 3.21 -9.20 -16.16
N LYS A 197 2.17 -8.61 -15.55
CA LYS A 197 0.92 -9.32 -15.29
C LYS A 197 0.23 -9.78 -16.58
N PHE A 198 0.24 -8.95 -17.61
CA PHE A 198 -0.30 -9.33 -18.92
C PHE A 198 0.51 -10.46 -19.56
N ALA A 199 1.83 -10.47 -19.40
CA ALA A 199 2.69 -11.57 -19.85
C ALA A 199 2.39 -12.87 -19.09
N ASP A 200 2.26 -12.81 -17.74
CA ASP A 200 1.86 -13.92 -16.89
C ASP A 200 0.53 -14.52 -17.35
N TRP A 201 -0.48 -13.68 -17.62
CA TRP A 201 -1.79 -14.09 -18.09
C TRP A 201 -1.72 -14.80 -19.45
N ASN A 202 -0.92 -14.29 -20.39
CA ASN A 202 -0.72 -14.87 -21.70
C ASN A 202 0.09 -16.18 -21.67
N ALA A 203 0.90 -16.40 -20.65
CA ALA A 203 1.69 -17.63 -20.50
C ALA A 203 0.83 -18.86 -20.15
N ILE A 204 -0.35 -18.63 -19.56
CA ILE A 204 -1.28 -19.71 -19.21
C ILE A 204 -2.02 -20.16 -20.47
N LYS A 205 -1.68 -21.38 -20.96
CA LYS A 205 -2.24 -21.94 -22.21
C LYS A 205 -3.30 -23.01 -21.94
N GLU A 206 -3.14 -23.75 -20.87
CA GLU A 206 -4.10 -24.78 -20.48
C GLU A 206 -5.37 -24.15 -19.89
N ILE A 207 -6.53 -24.76 -20.15
CA ILE A 207 -7.82 -24.30 -19.62
C ILE A 207 -8.41 -25.43 -18.77
N ASN A 208 -8.37 -25.22 -17.46
CA ASN A 208 -9.01 -26.04 -16.45
C ASN A 208 -9.46 -25.14 -15.29
N GLU A 209 -10.09 -25.71 -14.25
CA GLU A 209 -10.63 -24.92 -13.12
C GLU A 209 -9.54 -24.08 -12.42
N GLU A 210 -8.37 -24.64 -12.19
CA GLU A 210 -7.26 -23.97 -11.52
C GLU A 210 -6.72 -22.81 -12.36
N THR A 211 -6.48 -23.03 -13.64
CA THR A 211 -5.93 -22.01 -14.54
C THR A 211 -6.94 -20.89 -14.84
N ILE A 212 -8.25 -21.19 -14.86
CA ILE A 212 -9.30 -20.15 -14.97
C ILE A 212 -9.24 -19.24 -13.74
N ARG A 213 -9.22 -19.81 -12.53
CA ARG A 213 -9.10 -19.03 -11.28
C ARG A 213 -7.81 -18.21 -11.24
N LEU A 214 -6.69 -18.78 -11.65
CA LEU A 214 -5.41 -18.07 -11.72
C LEU A 214 -5.47 -16.88 -12.70
N ARG A 215 -6.09 -17.05 -13.86
CA ARG A 215 -6.28 -15.97 -14.84
C ARG A 215 -7.17 -14.85 -14.30
N GLU A 216 -8.22 -15.18 -13.56
CA GLU A 216 -9.08 -14.18 -12.88
C GLU A 216 -8.27 -13.40 -11.85
N GLU A 217 -7.45 -14.07 -11.02
CA GLU A 217 -6.60 -13.42 -10.04
C GLU A 217 -5.59 -12.47 -10.70
N ILE A 218 -4.90 -12.92 -11.75
CA ILE A 218 -3.94 -12.08 -12.49
C ILE A 218 -4.65 -10.85 -13.09
N ASN A 219 -5.87 -11.03 -13.63
CA ASN A 219 -6.64 -9.92 -14.15
C ASN A 219 -7.03 -8.92 -13.04
N MET A 220 -7.40 -9.40 -11.86
CA MET A 220 -7.66 -8.52 -10.69
C MET A 220 -6.41 -7.74 -10.28
N GLN A 221 -5.24 -8.37 -10.28
CA GLN A 221 -3.96 -7.70 -10.01
C GLN A 221 -3.64 -6.64 -11.07
N TYR A 222 -3.89 -6.93 -12.34
CA TYR A 222 -3.72 -5.99 -13.44
C TYR A 222 -4.62 -4.75 -13.28
N GLN A 223 -5.90 -4.95 -12.98
CA GLN A 223 -6.86 -3.87 -12.73
C GLN A 223 -6.47 -3.03 -11.51
N ALA A 224 -6.07 -3.68 -10.40
CA ALA A 224 -5.63 -2.99 -9.20
C ALA A 224 -4.40 -2.09 -9.44
N LEU A 225 -3.45 -2.50 -10.28
CA LEU A 225 -2.32 -1.65 -10.69
C LEU A 225 -2.78 -0.42 -11.48
N GLY A 226 -3.81 -0.55 -12.32
CA GLY A 226 -4.44 0.59 -12.99
C GLY A 226 -5.11 1.57 -12.01
N GLU A 227 -5.71 1.05 -10.95
CA GLU A 227 -6.26 1.91 -9.88
C GLU A 227 -5.17 2.56 -9.02
N VAL A 228 -4.06 1.88 -8.77
CA VAL A 228 -2.88 2.48 -8.13
C VAL A 228 -2.35 3.66 -8.94
N ALA A 229 -2.33 3.56 -10.27
CA ALA A 229 -1.95 4.67 -11.13
C ALA A 229 -2.92 5.86 -10.99
N LYS A 230 -4.23 5.61 -10.96
CA LYS A 230 -5.24 6.65 -10.70
C LYS A 230 -5.10 7.27 -9.31
N LEU A 231 -4.75 6.46 -8.31
CA LEU A 231 -4.46 6.97 -6.97
C LEU A 231 -3.27 7.94 -6.99
N GLY A 232 -2.21 7.63 -7.75
CA GLY A 232 -1.11 8.57 -7.98
C GLY A 232 -1.59 9.89 -8.60
N ASP A 233 -2.44 9.80 -9.64
CA ASP A 233 -3.01 10.98 -10.31
C ASP A 233 -3.77 11.92 -9.34
N LEU A 234 -4.47 11.38 -8.33
CA LEU A 234 -5.16 12.18 -7.31
C LEU A 234 -4.21 13.07 -6.50
N TYR A 235 -2.97 12.65 -6.35
CA TYR A 235 -1.92 13.39 -5.65
C TYR A 235 -0.94 14.11 -6.59
N GLY A 236 -1.21 14.09 -7.91
CA GLY A 236 -0.38 14.76 -8.91
C GLY A 236 0.97 14.06 -9.15
N VAL A 237 1.08 12.76 -8.86
CA VAL A 237 2.31 11.96 -9.05
C VAL A 237 2.09 10.84 -10.07
N ASP A 238 3.03 10.70 -11.02
CA ASP A 238 2.93 9.71 -12.10
C ASP A 238 3.63 8.39 -11.73
N VAL A 239 2.96 7.60 -10.90
CA VAL A 239 3.47 6.29 -10.45
C VAL A 239 3.46 5.20 -11.53
N ARG A 240 3.05 5.52 -12.76
CA ARG A 240 3.18 4.62 -13.92
C ARG A 240 4.64 4.37 -14.26
N LYS A 241 5.49 5.35 -13.97
CA LYS A 241 6.93 5.33 -14.22
C LYS A 241 7.70 4.94 -12.96
N PRO A 242 8.90 4.36 -13.09
CA PRO A 242 9.78 4.12 -11.96
C PRO A 242 10.20 5.45 -11.32
N ALA A 243 10.47 5.40 -10.02
CA ALA A 243 10.96 6.55 -9.27
C ALA A 243 12.37 6.96 -9.72
N LYS A 244 12.58 8.25 -9.93
CA LYS A 244 13.87 8.80 -10.38
C LYS A 244 14.83 9.06 -9.23
N ASN A 245 14.32 9.27 -8.03
CA ASN A 245 15.10 9.62 -6.85
C ASN A 245 14.45 9.05 -5.57
N VAL A 246 15.14 9.18 -4.44
CA VAL A 246 14.67 8.64 -3.14
C VAL A 246 13.36 9.27 -2.69
N LYS A 247 13.13 10.55 -2.92
CA LYS A 247 11.85 11.21 -2.56
C LYS A 247 10.68 10.57 -3.31
N GLU A 248 10.83 10.40 -4.63
CA GLU A 248 9.82 9.69 -5.43
C GLU A 248 9.69 8.23 -4.98
N ALA A 249 10.79 7.54 -4.66
CA ALA A 249 10.74 6.16 -4.19
C ALA A 249 9.94 6.00 -2.89
N ILE A 250 10.09 6.91 -1.95
CA ILE A 250 9.29 6.98 -0.72
C ILE A 250 7.82 7.27 -1.07
N GLN A 251 7.56 8.24 -1.93
CA GLN A 251 6.20 8.60 -2.35
C GLN A 251 5.48 7.45 -3.06
N TRP A 252 6.13 6.74 -4.00
CA TRP A 252 5.56 5.57 -4.67
C TRP A 252 5.30 4.43 -3.70
N THR A 253 6.19 4.24 -2.73
CA THR A 253 6.03 3.24 -1.66
C THR A 253 4.81 3.57 -0.79
N ASN A 254 4.61 4.85 -0.42
CA ASN A 254 3.44 5.30 0.31
C ASN A 254 2.14 5.08 -0.50
N ILE A 255 2.11 5.41 -1.78
CA ILE A 255 0.95 5.15 -2.66
C ILE A 255 0.61 3.66 -2.71
N ALA A 256 1.61 2.79 -2.87
CA ALA A 256 1.39 1.34 -2.89
C ALA A 256 0.89 0.80 -1.53
N PHE A 257 1.41 1.32 -0.43
CA PHE A 257 0.98 0.95 0.92
C PHE A 257 -0.46 1.41 1.18
N MET A 258 -0.79 2.66 0.87
CA MET A 258 -2.16 3.19 0.98
C MET A 258 -3.16 2.36 0.16
N ALA A 259 -2.81 2.01 -1.08
CA ALA A 259 -3.67 1.20 -1.94
C ALA A 259 -4.02 -0.14 -1.29
N ALA A 260 -3.04 -0.80 -0.66
CA ALA A 260 -3.28 -2.02 0.10
C ALA A 260 -4.17 -1.77 1.33
N CYS A 261 -3.87 -0.74 2.12
CA CYS A 261 -4.64 -0.40 3.32
C CYS A 261 -6.10 -0.06 3.01
N ARG A 262 -6.38 0.58 1.87
CA ARG A 262 -7.74 0.97 1.47
C ARG A 262 -8.67 -0.20 1.15
N VAL A 263 -8.15 -1.36 0.79
CA VAL A 263 -8.97 -2.52 0.38
C VAL A 263 -8.98 -3.67 1.35
N ILE A 264 -8.07 -3.68 2.34
CA ILE A 264 -7.97 -4.74 3.32
C ILE A 264 -8.22 -4.21 4.74
N ASN A 265 -9.07 -4.89 5.50
CA ASN A 265 -9.19 -4.65 6.92
C ASN A 265 -8.12 -5.47 7.65
N GLY A 266 -6.91 -4.94 7.70
CA GLY A 266 -5.75 -5.61 8.26
C GLY A 266 -5.45 -5.19 9.68
N ALA A 267 -5.46 -6.14 10.62
CA ALA A 267 -5.00 -5.89 11.98
C ALA A 267 -3.46 -5.71 12.06
N ALA A 268 -2.73 -6.20 11.04
CA ALA A 268 -1.29 -6.10 10.96
C ALA A 268 -0.84 -6.15 9.49
N THR A 269 -0.51 -5.01 8.95
CA THR A 269 0.07 -4.87 7.61
C THR A 269 1.51 -4.39 7.76
N SER A 270 2.46 -5.23 7.38
CA SER A 270 3.88 -4.91 7.51
C SER A 270 4.39 -4.20 6.26
N LEU A 271 5.20 -3.18 6.43
CA LEU A 271 5.96 -2.55 5.35
C LEU A 271 7.03 -3.46 4.74
N GLY A 272 7.35 -4.57 5.40
CA GLY A 272 8.40 -5.48 4.96
C GLY A 272 9.78 -4.86 5.02
N ARG A 273 10.63 -5.17 4.04
CA ARG A 273 12.00 -4.65 3.96
C ARG A 273 12.11 -3.39 3.11
N VAL A 274 11.12 -2.50 3.20
CA VAL A 274 11.11 -1.21 2.49
C VAL A 274 12.38 -0.39 2.78
N PRO A 275 12.87 -0.25 4.04
CA PRO A 275 14.06 0.55 4.31
C PRO A 275 15.26 0.16 3.47
N ILE A 276 15.52 -1.13 3.24
CA ILE A 276 16.67 -1.60 2.45
C ILE A 276 16.60 -1.10 1.00
N VAL A 277 15.42 -1.08 0.40
CA VAL A 277 15.27 -0.59 -0.98
C VAL A 277 15.38 0.92 -1.03
N LEU A 278 14.80 1.63 -0.08
CA LEU A 278 14.89 3.09 0.01
C LEU A 278 16.33 3.54 0.29
N ASP A 279 17.08 2.80 1.10
CA ASP A 279 18.49 3.03 1.35
C ASP A 279 19.33 2.97 0.08
N ILE A 280 19.09 2.00 -0.81
CA ILE A 280 19.77 1.90 -2.10
C ILE A 280 19.51 3.14 -2.97
N PHE A 281 18.29 3.70 -2.95
CA PHE A 281 17.99 4.97 -3.63
C PHE A 281 18.69 6.14 -2.95
N ALA A 282 18.69 6.17 -1.62
CA ALA A 282 19.34 7.22 -0.83
C ALA A 282 20.85 7.27 -1.10
N GLU A 283 21.54 6.15 -1.00
CA GLU A 283 22.97 6.01 -1.30
C GLU A 283 23.34 6.52 -2.70
N ARG A 284 22.52 6.14 -3.70
CA ARG A 284 22.73 6.63 -5.06
C ARG A 284 22.60 8.14 -5.15
N ASP A 285 21.56 8.70 -4.53
CA ASP A 285 21.24 10.12 -4.63
C ASP A 285 22.22 10.99 -3.81
N LEU A 286 22.70 10.49 -2.67
CA LEU A 286 23.79 11.08 -1.90
C LEU A 286 25.08 11.12 -2.75
N ALA A 287 25.45 10.00 -3.38
CA ALA A 287 26.64 9.93 -4.24
C ALA A 287 26.57 10.88 -5.47
N ARG A 288 25.35 11.23 -5.90
CA ARG A 288 25.12 12.20 -6.99
C ARG A 288 24.99 13.63 -6.50
N GLY A 289 24.92 13.88 -5.20
CA GLY A 289 24.62 15.18 -4.64
C GLY A 289 23.20 15.68 -4.97
N THR A 290 22.25 14.77 -5.23
CA THR A 290 20.84 15.13 -5.52
C THR A 290 20.14 15.63 -4.26
N PHE A 291 20.44 15.01 -3.11
CA PHE A 291 19.93 15.36 -1.79
C PHE A 291 21.05 15.21 -0.76
N THR A 292 20.87 15.89 0.37
CA THR A 292 21.65 15.71 1.59
C THR A 292 21.03 14.63 2.49
N GLU A 293 21.78 14.10 3.43
CA GLU A 293 21.26 13.15 4.45
C GLU A 293 20.10 13.76 5.25
N SER A 294 20.21 15.03 5.63
CA SER A 294 19.14 15.74 6.35
C SER A 294 17.86 15.87 5.56
N GLU A 295 17.93 16.15 4.25
CA GLU A 295 16.76 16.19 3.39
C GLU A 295 16.11 14.81 3.25
N ILE A 296 16.90 13.76 3.10
CA ILE A 296 16.40 12.38 3.02
C ILE A 296 15.74 11.98 4.34
N GLN A 297 16.34 12.34 5.47
CA GLN A 297 15.74 12.11 6.79
C GLN A 297 14.37 12.79 6.90
N GLU A 298 14.22 14.02 6.41
CA GLU A 298 12.92 14.71 6.40
C GLU A 298 11.86 13.99 5.56
N PHE A 299 12.24 13.40 4.41
CA PHE A 299 11.30 12.61 3.61
C PHE A 299 10.87 11.33 4.35
N VAL A 300 11.79 10.69 5.07
CA VAL A 300 11.50 9.51 5.90
C VAL A 300 10.61 9.89 7.08
N ASP A 301 10.89 10.99 7.78
CA ASP A 301 10.09 11.49 8.90
C ASP A 301 8.64 11.77 8.46
N ASP A 302 8.48 12.43 7.31
CA ASP A 302 7.16 12.72 6.75
C ASP A 302 6.38 11.44 6.40
N PHE A 303 7.06 10.44 5.85
CA PHE A 303 6.48 9.14 5.58
C PHE A 303 6.07 8.41 6.87
N VAL A 304 6.91 8.41 7.89
CA VAL A 304 6.62 7.77 9.19
C VAL A 304 5.43 8.43 9.89
N LEU A 305 5.27 9.75 9.77
CA LEU A 305 4.12 10.47 10.33
C LEU A 305 2.77 10.10 9.66
N LYS A 306 2.79 9.40 8.52
CA LYS A 306 1.58 8.93 7.81
C LYS A 306 1.20 7.47 8.15
N LEU A 307 2.08 6.74 8.83
CA LEU A 307 1.86 5.36 9.26
C LEU A 307 1.12 5.29 10.59
#